data_9b61d79dd115f880e517b3782fb166d2
#
_entry.id   9b61d79dd115f880e517b3782fb166d2
#
_cell.length_a   1.000
_cell.length_b   1.000
_cell.length_c   1.000
_cell.angle_alpha   90.00
_cell.angle_beta   90.00
_cell.angle_gamma   90.00
#
_symmetry.space_group_name_H-M   'P 1'
#
loop_
_entity.id
_entity.type
_entity.pdbx_description
1 polymer ?
#
loop_
_entity_poly.entity_id
_entity_poly.type
_entity_poly.pdbx_seq_one_letter_code
_entity_poly.pdbx_strand_id
1 'polypeptide(L)'
;ILSGLVGSEMCIRDRLYGGGMPAAPFTRIPSVREQRGDIVLAAVMFVGAVLSAALSTVAEIYGDTRAEPWTALVYAVAVTAPLAVRRRWPAPVAVAISLAYFLAITFQVPEIYVGNIAMFVSLYTVGAWMNNRRAAMIVRVSIIVGMFVWLIITMYRQAIEEADKAEVAAGLLSPYLAFMLIQLLLNVLYFGGAYYFGERSWHAAQERAVLEQRTAELEKEREVTAAQAVALDRVRIARELHDVVAHHVSVLSLIHI
;
A
#
# COMPACT_ATOMS: atom_id res chain seq x y z
N ILE A 1 44.14 -25.70 34.15
CA ILE A 1 44.52 -25.21 32.79
C ILE A 1 43.57 -25.75 31.70
N LEU A 2 42.37 -26.25 32.04
CA LEU A 2 41.44 -26.85 31.07
C LEU A 2 40.10 -26.07 30.93
N SER A 3 39.94 -24.91 31.59
CA SER A 3 38.68 -24.13 31.52
C SER A 3 38.69 -22.94 30.55
N GLY A 4 39.82 -22.72 29.84
CA GLY A 4 39.98 -21.57 28.94
C GLY A 4 39.66 -21.83 27.44
N LEU A 5 39.55 -23.10 27.03
CA LEU A 5 39.39 -23.45 25.59
C LEU A 5 37.95 -23.61 25.11
N VAL A 6 36.98 -23.80 26.02
CA VAL A 6 35.57 -23.99 25.65
C VAL A 6 34.87 -22.65 25.32
N GLY A 7 35.38 -21.54 25.88
CA GLY A 7 34.79 -20.22 25.62
C GLY A 7 35.16 -19.59 24.28
N SER A 8 36.32 -19.94 23.71
CA SER A 8 36.81 -19.33 22.45
C SER A 8 36.18 -19.96 21.19
N GLU A 9 35.84 -21.24 21.21
CA GLU A 9 35.17 -21.87 20.06
C GLU A 9 33.72 -21.49 19.93
N MET A 10 33.04 -21.19 21.03
CA MET A 10 31.64 -20.74 21.00
C MET A 10 31.49 -19.32 20.44
N CYS A 11 32.46 -18.43 20.77
CA CYS A 11 32.46 -17.05 20.22
C CYS A 11 32.89 -16.98 18.74
N ILE A 12 33.69 -17.94 18.26
CA ILE A 12 34.07 -17.97 16.81
C ILE A 12 32.94 -18.52 15.95
N ARG A 13 32.16 -19.46 16.48
CA ARG A 13 31.03 -20.06 15.80
C ARG A 13 29.87 -19.08 15.62
N ASP A 14 29.60 -18.20 16.61
CA ASP A 14 28.61 -17.13 16.49
C ASP A 14 29.00 -16.03 15.47
N ARG A 15 30.29 -15.77 15.25
CA ARG A 15 30.75 -14.83 14.21
C ARG A 15 30.66 -15.38 12.80
N LEU A 16 30.74 -16.69 12.60
CA LEU A 16 30.64 -17.32 11.28
C LEU A 16 29.17 -17.51 10.84
N TYR A 17 28.21 -17.55 11.77
CA TYR A 17 26.78 -17.64 11.48
C TYR A 17 26.05 -16.29 11.60
N GLY A 18 26.69 -15.25 12.19
CA GLY A 18 26.16 -13.90 12.33
C GLY A 18 26.31 -13.00 11.10
N GLY A 19 26.87 -13.50 10.00
CA GLY A 19 26.86 -12.84 8.69
C GLY A 19 25.54 -13.05 7.97
N GLY A 20 24.43 -12.60 8.58
CA GLY A 20 23.16 -12.52 7.87
C GLY A 20 23.37 -11.75 6.58
N MET A 21 23.25 -12.41 5.43
CA MET A 21 23.14 -11.69 4.16
C MET A 21 22.17 -10.54 4.37
N PRO A 22 22.52 -9.31 3.94
CA PRO A 22 21.58 -8.20 4.02
C PRO A 22 20.28 -8.66 3.36
N ALA A 23 19.20 -8.71 4.15
CA ALA A 23 17.91 -9.14 3.66
C ALA A 23 17.64 -8.35 2.37
N ALA A 24 17.36 -9.05 1.27
CA ALA A 24 17.08 -8.41 0.00
C ALA A 24 16.01 -7.31 0.23
N PRO A 25 16.19 -6.11 -0.33
CA PRO A 25 15.25 -5.03 -0.10
C PRO A 25 13.84 -5.49 -0.49
N PHE A 26 12.88 -5.32 0.41
CA PHE A 26 11.49 -5.66 0.14
C PHE A 26 11.02 -4.95 -1.13
N THR A 27 10.60 -5.71 -2.13
CA THR A 27 10.06 -5.20 -3.39
C THR A 27 8.66 -5.76 -3.60
N ARG A 28 7.71 -4.88 -3.88
CA ARG A 28 6.33 -5.26 -4.16
C ARG A 28 6.12 -5.34 -5.66
N ILE A 29 5.75 -6.52 -6.15
CA ILE A 29 5.47 -6.79 -7.55
C ILE A 29 4.00 -7.19 -7.67
N PRO A 30 3.20 -6.52 -8.52
CA PRO A 30 1.78 -6.85 -8.67
C PRO A 30 1.59 -8.23 -9.31
N SER A 31 0.72 -9.04 -8.70
CA SER A 31 0.30 -10.32 -9.25
C SER A 31 -0.72 -10.14 -10.39
N VAL A 32 -0.89 -11.17 -11.24
CA VAL A 32 -1.88 -11.17 -12.34
C VAL A 32 -3.31 -10.98 -11.79
N ARG A 33 -3.62 -11.55 -10.63
CA ARG A 33 -4.93 -11.40 -9.98
C ARG A 33 -5.18 -9.96 -9.54
N GLU A 34 -4.18 -9.31 -8.99
CA GLU A 34 -4.25 -7.90 -8.57
C GLU A 34 -4.40 -6.96 -9.77
N GLN A 35 -3.70 -7.26 -10.87
CA GLN A 35 -3.83 -6.48 -12.11
C GLN A 35 -5.22 -6.61 -12.73
N ARG A 36 -5.83 -7.80 -12.71
CA ARG A 36 -7.24 -7.96 -13.12
C ARG A 36 -8.18 -7.16 -12.23
N GLY A 37 -7.94 -7.12 -10.93
CA GLY A 37 -8.70 -6.28 -10.01
C GLY A 37 -8.59 -4.79 -10.32
N ASP A 38 -7.43 -4.31 -10.75
CA ASP A 38 -7.23 -2.92 -11.15
C ASP A 38 -7.97 -2.57 -12.46
N ILE A 39 -8.03 -3.50 -13.41
CA ILE A 39 -8.83 -3.33 -14.64
C ILE A 39 -10.33 -3.25 -14.31
N VAL A 40 -10.82 -4.14 -13.45
CA VAL A 40 -12.22 -4.10 -13.00
C VAL A 40 -12.52 -2.79 -12.28
N LEU A 41 -11.63 -2.35 -11.39
CA LEU A 41 -11.77 -1.07 -10.72
C LEU A 41 -11.85 0.10 -11.72
N ALA A 42 -10.95 0.14 -12.70
CA ALA A 42 -10.95 1.16 -13.75
C ALA A 42 -12.25 1.17 -14.53
N ALA A 43 -12.79 0.00 -14.90
CA ALA A 43 -14.05 -0.13 -15.61
C ALA A 43 -15.26 0.35 -14.77
N VAL A 44 -15.33 -0.05 -13.49
CA VAL A 44 -16.38 0.41 -12.56
C VAL A 44 -16.31 1.92 -12.35
N MET A 45 -15.10 2.46 -12.16
CA MET A 45 -14.88 3.90 -12.03
C MET A 45 -15.26 4.66 -13.31
N PHE A 46 -14.98 4.09 -14.48
CA PHE A 46 -15.40 4.69 -15.75
C PHE A 46 -16.93 4.81 -15.88
N VAL A 47 -17.64 3.73 -15.60
CA VAL A 47 -19.11 3.73 -15.59
C VAL A 47 -19.64 4.74 -14.57
N GLY A 48 -19.04 4.79 -13.37
CA GLY A 48 -19.37 5.76 -12.35
C GLY A 48 -19.13 7.20 -12.79
N ALA A 49 -18.00 7.47 -13.47
CA ALA A 49 -17.68 8.83 -13.98
C ALA A 49 -18.65 9.31 -15.06
N VAL A 50 -19.02 8.42 -15.97
CA VAL A 50 -20.03 8.75 -17.00
C VAL A 50 -21.39 9.04 -16.36
N LEU A 51 -21.81 8.22 -15.40
CA LEU A 51 -23.06 8.44 -14.67
C LEU A 51 -23.02 9.73 -13.83
N SER A 52 -21.92 9.97 -13.12
CA SER A 52 -21.70 11.20 -12.34
C SER A 52 -21.75 12.44 -13.22
N ALA A 53 -21.10 12.40 -14.40
CA ALA A 53 -21.13 13.49 -15.36
C ALA A 53 -22.55 13.77 -15.89
N ALA A 54 -23.29 12.70 -16.23
CA ALA A 54 -24.68 12.84 -16.68
C ALA A 54 -25.58 13.49 -15.60
N LEU A 55 -25.47 13.01 -14.36
CA LEU A 55 -26.23 13.56 -13.24
C LEU A 55 -25.81 15.00 -12.89
N SER A 56 -24.52 15.32 -12.93
CA SER A 56 -24.00 16.68 -12.69
C SER A 56 -24.48 17.67 -13.76
N THR A 57 -24.63 17.18 -14.99
CA THR A 57 -25.20 17.98 -16.10
C THR A 57 -26.68 18.27 -15.88
N VAL A 58 -27.47 17.29 -15.46
CA VAL A 58 -28.90 17.44 -15.15
C VAL A 58 -29.11 18.32 -13.91
N ALA A 59 -28.22 18.23 -12.93
CA ALA A 59 -28.27 19.05 -11.71
C ALA A 59 -27.77 20.49 -11.91
N GLU A 60 -27.29 20.85 -13.11
CA GLU A 60 -26.81 22.20 -13.48
C GLU A 60 -25.74 22.75 -12.53
N ILE A 61 -24.83 21.87 -12.04
CA ILE A 61 -23.81 22.20 -10.99
C ILE A 61 -22.96 23.43 -11.42
N TYR A 62 -22.66 23.57 -12.71
CA TYR A 62 -21.88 24.69 -13.25
C TYR A 62 -22.72 25.72 -14.02
N GLY A 63 -24.06 25.57 -14.06
CA GLY A 63 -24.94 26.44 -14.81
C GLY A 63 -24.52 26.57 -16.27
N ASP A 64 -24.58 27.82 -16.80
CA ASP A 64 -24.23 28.12 -18.19
C ASP A 64 -22.73 28.11 -18.49
N THR A 65 -21.87 28.08 -17.47
CA THR A 65 -20.41 28.13 -17.64
C THR A 65 -19.76 26.73 -17.84
N ARG A 66 -20.58 25.66 -17.89
CA ARG A 66 -20.12 24.28 -18.05
C ARG A 66 -19.40 24.05 -19.38
N ALA A 67 -18.38 23.17 -19.35
CA ALA A 67 -17.76 22.67 -20.56
C ALA A 67 -18.71 21.79 -21.39
N GLU A 68 -18.41 21.62 -22.66
CA GLU A 68 -19.17 20.76 -23.58
C GLU A 68 -19.27 19.32 -23.06
N PRO A 69 -20.42 18.62 -23.18
CA PRO A 69 -20.65 17.30 -22.59
C PRO A 69 -19.63 16.22 -22.99
N TRP A 70 -19.05 16.29 -24.18
CA TRP A 70 -18.03 15.35 -24.64
C TRP A 70 -16.72 15.45 -23.83
N THR A 71 -16.43 16.63 -23.25
CA THR A 71 -15.25 16.83 -22.40
C THR A 71 -15.30 15.96 -21.15
N ALA A 72 -16.49 15.72 -20.60
CA ALA A 72 -16.71 14.84 -19.47
C ALA A 72 -16.36 13.39 -19.83
N LEU A 73 -16.63 12.93 -21.04
CA LEU A 73 -16.25 11.59 -21.49
C LEU A 73 -14.73 11.46 -21.63
N VAL A 74 -14.08 12.45 -22.24
CA VAL A 74 -12.62 12.49 -22.34
C VAL A 74 -11.97 12.49 -20.95
N TYR A 75 -12.50 13.30 -20.05
CA TYR A 75 -12.03 13.34 -18.66
C TYR A 75 -12.26 12.00 -17.94
N ALA A 76 -13.44 11.39 -18.08
CA ALA A 76 -13.72 10.08 -17.49
C ALA A 76 -12.68 9.04 -17.92
N VAL A 77 -12.32 8.98 -19.21
CA VAL A 77 -11.24 8.11 -19.70
C VAL A 77 -9.90 8.51 -19.10
N ALA A 78 -9.56 9.79 -19.08
CA ALA A 78 -8.27 10.30 -18.62
C ALA A 78 -7.99 9.97 -17.13
N VAL A 79 -9.03 9.96 -16.27
CA VAL A 79 -8.84 9.64 -14.84
C VAL A 79 -9.02 8.17 -14.51
N THR A 80 -9.75 7.40 -15.32
CA THR A 80 -10.02 5.98 -14.97
C THR A 80 -9.14 5.00 -15.72
N ALA A 81 -8.82 5.21 -16.99
CA ALA A 81 -7.98 4.29 -17.76
C ALA A 81 -6.56 4.10 -17.14
N PRO A 82 -5.87 5.15 -16.64
CA PRO A 82 -4.58 4.96 -15.99
C PRO A 82 -4.64 4.08 -14.74
N LEU A 83 -5.80 4.00 -14.05
CA LEU A 83 -5.96 3.15 -12.87
C LEU A 83 -5.75 1.66 -13.17
N ALA A 84 -5.98 1.21 -14.39
CA ALA A 84 -5.74 -0.18 -14.79
C ALA A 84 -4.26 -0.61 -14.66
N VAL A 85 -3.34 0.35 -14.73
CA VAL A 85 -1.88 0.09 -14.63
C VAL A 85 -1.23 0.75 -13.40
N ARG A 86 -2.05 1.23 -12.45
CA ARG A 86 -1.62 2.02 -11.30
C ARG A 86 -0.54 1.34 -10.43
N ARG A 87 -0.59 0.01 -10.27
CA ARG A 87 0.40 -0.72 -9.46
C ARG A 87 1.71 -0.94 -10.20
N ARG A 88 1.69 -0.96 -11.52
CA ARG A 88 2.89 -1.13 -12.34
C ARG A 88 3.66 0.18 -12.49
N TRP A 89 2.93 1.30 -12.65
CA TRP A 89 3.49 2.63 -12.85
C TRP A 89 2.83 3.66 -11.92
N PRO A 90 3.01 3.54 -10.59
CA PRO A 90 2.25 4.36 -9.65
C PRO A 90 2.50 5.86 -9.78
N ALA A 91 3.75 6.30 -9.97
CA ALA A 91 4.07 7.72 -10.08
C ALA A 91 3.52 8.38 -11.36
N PRO A 92 3.78 7.84 -12.58
CA PRO A 92 3.18 8.40 -13.80
C PRO A 92 1.67 8.45 -13.77
N VAL A 93 1.01 7.40 -13.24
CA VAL A 93 -0.45 7.36 -13.13
C VAL A 93 -0.97 8.44 -12.19
N ALA A 94 -0.34 8.64 -11.03
CA ALA A 94 -0.74 9.69 -10.10
C ALA A 94 -0.57 11.08 -10.70
N VAL A 95 0.52 11.34 -11.41
CA VAL A 95 0.75 12.63 -12.10
C VAL A 95 -0.28 12.84 -13.20
N ALA A 96 -0.56 11.83 -14.04
CA ALA A 96 -1.54 11.94 -15.12
C ALA A 96 -2.94 12.23 -14.59
N ILE A 97 -3.39 11.50 -13.55
CA ILE A 97 -4.71 11.71 -12.94
C ILE A 97 -4.79 13.10 -12.27
N SER A 98 -3.74 13.51 -11.56
CA SER A 98 -3.71 14.82 -10.90
C SER A 98 -3.76 15.98 -11.92
N LEU A 99 -3.06 15.83 -13.05
CA LEU A 99 -3.10 16.80 -14.13
C LEU A 99 -4.50 16.85 -14.81
N ALA A 100 -5.07 15.68 -15.10
CA ALA A 100 -6.42 15.59 -15.66
C ALA A 100 -7.46 16.23 -14.72
N TYR A 101 -7.35 15.95 -13.42
CA TYR A 101 -8.21 16.52 -12.38
C TYR A 101 -8.08 18.05 -12.31
N PHE A 102 -6.85 18.57 -12.30
CA PHE A 102 -6.57 20.00 -12.33
C PHE A 102 -7.20 20.69 -13.54
N LEU A 103 -7.03 20.11 -14.74
CA LEU A 103 -7.61 20.64 -15.96
C LEU A 103 -9.15 20.61 -15.92
N ALA A 104 -9.74 19.52 -15.45
CA ALA A 104 -11.20 19.37 -15.37
C ALA A 104 -11.84 20.44 -14.48
N ILE A 105 -11.28 20.71 -13.30
CA ILE A 105 -11.81 21.75 -12.42
C ILE A 105 -11.58 23.14 -13.03
N THR A 106 -10.43 23.39 -13.66
CA THR A 106 -10.10 24.66 -14.28
C THR A 106 -11.04 24.99 -15.44
N PHE A 107 -11.42 23.97 -16.25
CA PHE A 107 -12.34 24.11 -17.38
C PHE A 107 -13.81 23.79 -17.05
N GLN A 108 -14.13 23.62 -15.76
CA GLN A 108 -15.49 23.37 -15.28
C GLN A 108 -16.17 22.17 -15.96
N VAL A 109 -15.41 21.08 -16.13
CA VAL A 109 -15.94 19.81 -16.63
C VAL A 109 -16.97 19.26 -15.63
N PRO A 110 -18.19 18.89 -16.06
CA PRO A 110 -19.28 18.49 -15.17
C PRO A 110 -19.11 17.07 -14.60
N GLU A 111 -17.94 16.78 -14.06
CA GLU A 111 -17.62 15.56 -13.29
C GLU A 111 -16.63 15.91 -12.19
N ILE A 112 -17.02 15.74 -10.93
CA ILE A 112 -16.19 16.10 -9.76
C ILE A 112 -15.94 14.89 -8.87
N TYR A 113 -16.93 14.02 -8.72
CA TYR A 113 -16.94 13.03 -7.65
C TYR A 113 -15.99 11.85 -7.90
N VAL A 114 -16.06 11.27 -9.10
CA VAL A 114 -15.23 10.10 -9.43
C VAL A 114 -13.79 10.52 -9.68
N GLY A 115 -13.54 11.71 -10.19
CA GLY A 115 -12.20 12.29 -10.28
C GLY A 115 -11.53 12.42 -8.93
N ASN A 116 -12.25 12.86 -7.90
CA ASN A 116 -11.74 12.85 -6.52
C ASN A 116 -11.36 11.45 -6.06
N ILE A 117 -12.24 10.45 -6.27
CA ILE A 117 -11.93 9.07 -5.88
C ILE A 117 -10.70 8.54 -6.63
N ALA A 118 -10.61 8.78 -7.94
CA ALA A 118 -9.47 8.38 -8.77
C ALA A 118 -8.16 9.00 -8.28
N MET A 119 -8.17 10.26 -7.91
CA MET A 119 -7.03 10.98 -7.36
C MET A 119 -6.60 10.41 -5.99
N PHE A 120 -7.56 10.16 -5.08
CA PHE A 120 -7.28 9.50 -3.80
C PHE A 120 -6.61 8.14 -4.02
N VAL A 121 -7.21 7.30 -4.87
CA VAL A 121 -6.71 5.96 -5.19
C VAL A 121 -5.31 6.01 -5.81
N SER A 122 -5.02 6.99 -6.66
CA SER A 122 -3.70 7.16 -7.28
C SER A 122 -2.62 7.53 -6.25
N LEU A 123 -2.88 8.51 -5.39
CA LEU A 123 -1.97 8.93 -4.32
C LEU A 123 -1.74 7.83 -3.28
N TYR A 124 -2.81 7.14 -2.88
CA TYR A 124 -2.73 5.92 -2.07
C TYR A 124 -1.80 4.88 -2.72
N THR A 125 -1.97 4.64 -4.03
CA THR A 125 -1.18 3.62 -4.74
C THR A 125 0.30 3.96 -4.81
N VAL A 126 0.67 5.24 -4.99
CA VAL A 126 2.07 5.68 -4.89
C VAL A 126 2.65 5.31 -3.53
N GLY A 127 1.93 5.58 -2.44
CA GLY A 127 2.36 5.21 -1.09
C GLY A 127 2.47 3.71 -0.87
N ALA A 128 1.52 2.94 -1.37
CA ALA A 128 1.38 1.51 -1.10
C ALA A 128 2.26 0.62 -1.99
N TRP A 129 2.64 1.07 -3.20
CA TRP A 129 3.27 0.20 -4.21
C TRP A 129 4.63 0.65 -4.70
N MET A 130 5.02 1.89 -4.44
CA MET A 130 6.31 2.39 -4.91
C MET A 130 7.45 1.92 -4.00
N ASN A 131 8.39 1.14 -4.56
CA ASN A 131 9.50 0.56 -3.80
C ASN A 131 10.51 1.62 -3.32
N ASN A 132 10.76 2.66 -4.12
CA ASN A 132 11.61 3.78 -3.71
C ASN A 132 10.82 4.76 -2.83
N ARG A 133 11.00 4.67 -1.50
CA ARG A 133 10.27 5.47 -0.50
C ARG A 133 10.51 6.97 -0.63
N ARG A 134 11.75 7.38 -0.94
CA ARG A 134 12.07 8.80 -1.13
C ARG A 134 11.33 9.38 -2.35
N ALA A 135 11.36 8.67 -3.47
CA ALA A 135 10.63 9.09 -4.66
C ALA A 135 9.11 9.06 -4.44
N ALA A 136 8.57 8.06 -3.73
CA ALA A 136 7.14 8.01 -3.36
C ALA A 136 6.72 9.22 -2.51
N MET A 137 7.56 9.61 -1.54
CA MET A 137 7.32 10.80 -0.72
C MET A 137 7.35 12.08 -1.56
N ILE A 138 8.39 12.25 -2.40
CA ILE A 138 8.53 13.42 -3.26
C ILE A 138 7.33 13.58 -4.17
N VAL A 139 6.94 12.52 -4.89
CA VAL A 139 5.78 12.56 -5.82
C VAL A 139 4.49 12.94 -5.09
N ARG A 140 4.20 12.29 -3.95
CA ARG A 140 2.97 12.59 -3.18
C ARG A 140 2.98 14.02 -2.66
N VAL A 141 4.09 14.45 -2.02
CA VAL A 141 4.19 15.80 -1.46
C VAL A 141 4.11 16.86 -2.56
N SER A 142 4.78 16.66 -3.70
CA SER A 142 4.72 17.61 -4.82
C SER A 142 3.30 17.76 -5.38
N ILE A 143 2.55 16.66 -5.55
CA ILE A 143 1.15 16.70 -6.00
C ILE A 143 0.30 17.43 -4.95
N ILE A 144 0.41 17.06 -3.68
CA ILE A 144 -0.36 17.67 -2.58
C ILE A 144 -0.09 19.17 -2.51
N VAL A 145 1.18 19.57 -2.49
CA VAL A 145 1.56 20.99 -2.45
C VAL A 145 1.02 21.74 -3.67
N GLY A 146 1.16 21.16 -4.88
CA GLY A 146 0.61 21.76 -6.10
C GLY A 146 -0.90 21.98 -6.02
N MET A 147 -1.65 20.99 -5.51
CA MET A 147 -3.11 21.10 -5.34
C MET A 147 -3.50 22.13 -4.28
N PHE A 148 -2.77 22.21 -3.16
CA PHE A 148 -3.03 23.25 -2.15
C PHE A 148 -2.71 24.65 -2.66
N VAL A 149 -1.61 24.83 -3.38
CA VAL A 149 -1.26 26.13 -4.00
C VAL A 149 -2.37 26.55 -4.96
N TRP A 150 -2.84 25.63 -5.82
CA TRP A 150 -3.95 25.91 -6.72
C TRP A 150 -5.24 26.23 -5.96
N LEU A 151 -5.57 25.46 -4.93
CA LEU A 151 -6.75 25.72 -4.08
C LEU A 151 -6.69 27.12 -3.45
N ILE A 152 -5.57 27.50 -2.88
CA ILE A 152 -5.38 28.83 -2.24
C ILE A 152 -5.52 29.93 -3.28
N ILE A 153 -4.94 29.78 -4.48
CA ILE A 153 -5.08 30.76 -5.56
C ILE A 153 -6.55 30.92 -5.97
N THR A 154 -7.26 29.80 -6.12
CA THR A 154 -8.69 29.81 -6.49
C THR A 154 -9.54 30.46 -5.40
N MET A 155 -9.33 30.11 -4.15
CA MET A 155 -9.98 30.73 -3.00
C MET A 155 -9.70 32.26 -2.93
N TYR A 156 -8.47 32.67 -3.16
CA TYR A 156 -8.10 34.08 -3.16
C TYR A 156 -8.83 34.86 -4.28
N ARG A 157 -8.87 34.29 -5.49
CA ARG A 157 -9.61 34.92 -6.63
C ARG A 157 -11.09 35.05 -6.31
N GLN A 158 -11.73 34.01 -5.82
CA GLN A 158 -13.13 34.03 -5.41
C GLN A 158 -13.38 35.03 -4.27
N ALA A 159 -12.45 35.18 -3.33
CA ALA A 159 -12.56 36.17 -2.25
C ALA A 159 -12.58 37.60 -2.77
N ILE A 160 -11.79 37.92 -3.81
CA ILE A 160 -11.79 39.23 -4.44
C ILE A 160 -13.14 39.50 -5.16
N GLU A 161 -13.63 38.50 -5.93
CA GLU A 161 -14.87 38.61 -6.64
C GLU A 161 -16.09 38.79 -5.72
N GLU A 162 -16.08 38.14 -4.54
CA GLU A 162 -17.10 38.25 -3.52
C GLU A 162 -17.03 39.56 -2.74
N ALA A 163 -15.80 40.03 -2.43
CA ALA A 163 -15.60 41.32 -1.77
C ALA A 163 -16.11 42.49 -2.59
N ASP A 164 -16.06 42.40 -3.91
CA ASP A 164 -16.57 43.41 -4.83
C ASP A 164 -18.13 43.44 -4.87
N LYS A 165 -18.79 42.34 -4.46
CA LYS A 165 -20.25 42.19 -4.44
C LYS A 165 -20.87 42.44 -3.05
N ALA A 166 -20.09 42.39 -1.99
CA ALA A 166 -20.59 42.43 -0.61
C ALA A 166 -20.80 43.85 -0.11
N GLU A 167 -22.06 44.27 0.08
CA GLU A 167 -22.40 45.21 1.12
C GLU A 167 -22.06 44.59 2.48
N VAL A 168 -21.18 45.28 3.18
CA VAL A 168 -20.52 44.89 4.43
C VAL A 168 -21.42 44.11 5.40
N ALA A 169 -21.33 42.82 5.44
CA ALA A 169 -21.80 41.98 6.53
C ALA A 169 -20.70 41.89 7.60
N ALA A 170 -20.79 42.79 8.59
CA ALA A 170 -19.87 42.87 9.72
C ALA A 170 -20.08 41.69 10.66
N GLY A 171 -19.25 40.63 10.54
CA GLY A 171 -19.12 39.55 11.51
C GLY A 171 -17.71 38.96 11.48
N LEU A 172 -17.20 38.49 12.63
CA LEU A 172 -15.89 37.86 12.77
C LEU A 172 -15.69 36.64 11.84
N LEU A 173 -16.77 36.01 11.38
CA LEU A 173 -16.79 34.90 10.40
C LEU A 173 -17.87 35.21 9.35
N SER A 174 -17.47 35.66 8.18
CA SER A 174 -18.39 35.70 7.04
C SER A 174 -18.77 34.27 6.58
N PRO A 175 -19.98 34.07 6.02
CA PRO A 175 -20.37 32.76 5.44
C PRO A 175 -19.35 32.23 4.43
N TYR A 176 -18.75 33.13 3.65
CA TYR A 176 -17.70 32.79 2.70
C TYR A 176 -16.42 32.27 3.38
N LEU A 177 -15.94 32.94 4.45
CA LEU A 177 -14.77 32.46 5.21
C LEU A 177 -15.04 31.09 5.85
N ALA A 178 -16.24 30.87 6.41
CA ALA A 178 -16.63 29.57 6.96
C ALA A 178 -16.60 28.47 5.88
N PHE A 179 -17.13 28.74 4.68
CA PHE A 179 -17.09 27.83 3.55
C PHE A 179 -15.63 27.51 3.15
N MET A 180 -14.76 28.51 3.05
CA MET A 180 -13.34 28.33 2.74
C MET A 180 -12.62 27.45 3.77
N LEU A 181 -12.88 27.67 5.05
CA LEU A 181 -12.27 26.87 6.13
C LEU A 181 -12.73 25.41 6.08
N ILE A 182 -14.01 25.16 5.79
CA ILE A 182 -14.55 23.81 5.59
C ILE A 182 -13.87 23.15 4.39
N GLN A 183 -13.75 23.85 3.27
CA GLN A 183 -13.09 23.33 2.08
C GLN A 183 -11.62 23.00 2.33
N LEU A 184 -10.91 23.86 3.03
CA LEU A 184 -9.52 23.61 3.44
C LEU A 184 -9.42 22.38 4.35
N LEU A 185 -10.27 22.29 5.36
CA LEU A 185 -10.33 21.14 6.28
C LEU A 185 -10.58 19.83 5.54
N LEU A 186 -11.57 19.81 4.64
CA LEU A 186 -11.87 18.62 3.84
C LEU A 186 -10.68 18.18 2.98
N ASN A 187 -9.98 19.14 2.36
CA ASN A 187 -8.79 18.83 1.56
C ASN A 187 -7.63 18.30 2.42
N VAL A 188 -7.39 18.87 3.63
CA VAL A 188 -6.39 18.37 4.56
C VAL A 188 -6.70 16.92 4.97
N LEU A 189 -7.95 16.62 5.32
CA LEU A 189 -8.38 15.27 5.67
C LEU A 189 -8.27 14.30 4.49
N TYR A 190 -8.65 14.74 3.31
CA TYR A 190 -8.60 13.96 2.09
C TYR A 190 -7.16 13.57 1.70
N PHE A 191 -6.27 14.56 1.56
CA PHE A 191 -4.87 14.31 1.20
C PHE A 191 -4.08 13.63 2.33
N GLY A 192 -4.34 14.02 3.58
CA GLY A 192 -3.78 13.38 4.76
C GLY A 192 -4.19 11.91 4.85
N GLY A 193 -5.47 11.61 4.59
CA GLY A 193 -5.99 10.24 4.53
C GLY A 193 -5.32 9.42 3.42
N ALA A 194 -5.23 9.94 2.20
CA ALA A 194 -4.57 9.26 1.08
C ALA A 194 -3.08 8.97 1.39
N TYR A 195 -2.40 9.92 2.01
CA TYR A 195 -1.01 9.76 2.43
C TYR A 195 -0.87 8.69 3.51
N TYR A 196 -1.66 8.79 4.58
CA TYR A 196 -1.62 7.88 5.73
C TYR A 196 -1.95 6.43 5.34
N PHE A 197 -3.05 6.22 4.62
CA PHE A 197 -3.44 4.86 4.21
C PHE A 197 -2.46 4.24 3.21
N GLY A 198 -1.86 5.04 2.33
CA GLY A 198 -0.80 4.58 1.43
C GLY A 198 0.43 4.09 2.19
N GLU A 199 0.88 4.84 3.19
CA GLU A 199 2.01 4.48 4.05
C GLU A 199 1.71 3.24 4.89
N ARG A 200 0.53 3.23 5.54
CA ARG A 200 0.08 2.09 6.34
C ARG A 200 -0.01 0.80 5.54
N SER A 201 -0.50 0.88 4.28
CA SER A 201 -0.57 -0.28 3.38
C SER A 201 0.81 -0.83 3.01
N TRP A 202 1.81 0.03 2.84
CA TRP A 202 3.19 -0.39 2.60
C TRP A 202 3.75 -1.15 3.80
N HIS A 203 3.66 -0.57 5.00
CA HIS A 203 4.14 -1.22 6.23
C HIS A 203 3.43 -2.55 6.49
N ALA A 204 2.12 -2.61 6.34
CA ALA A 204 1.37 -3.86 6.49
C ALA A 204 1.79 -4.93 5.49
N ALA A 205 2.15 -4.56 4.25
CA ALA A 205 2.67 -5.52 3.27
C ALA A 205 4.07 -6.03 3.64
N GLN A 206 4.92 -5.16 4.17
CA GLN A 206 6.26 -5.52 4.66
C GLN A 206 6.19 -6.45 5.88
N GLU A 207 5.31 -6.14 6.85
CA GLU A 207 5.06 -6.98 8.02
C GLU A 207 4.59 -8.39 7.62
N ARG A 208 3.66 -8.47 6.66
CA ARG A 208 3.18 -9.77 6.13
C ARG A 208 4.30 -10.58 5.50
N ALA A 209 5.14 -9.95 4.67
CA ALA A 209 6.26 -10.65 4.03
C ALA A 209 7.26 -11.21 5.06
N VAL A 210 7.54 -10.46 6.13
CA VAL A 210 8.40 -10.92 7.23
C VAL A 210 7.75 -12.09 7.98
N LEU A 211 6.43 -12.03 8.23
CA LEU A 211 5.72 -13.13 8.90
C LEU A 211 5.69 -14.39 8.04
N GLU A 212 5.44 -14.28 6.74
CA GLU A 212 5.46 -15.40 5.80
C GLU A 212 6.83 -16.08 5.77
N GLN A 213 7.91 -15.28 5.73
CA GLN A 213 9.27 -15.80 5.78
C GLN A 213 9.54 -16.57 7.09
N ARG A 214 9.19 -15.98 8.24
CA ARG A 214 9.36 -16.64 9.54
C ARG A 214 8.56 -17.94 9.66
N THR A 215 7.33 -17.95 9.12
CA THR A 215 6.50 -19.14 9.13
C THR A 215 7.16 -20.26 8.32
N ALA A 216 7.67 -19.94 7.12
CA ALA A 216 8.38 -20.92 6.29
C ALA A 216 9.66 -21.44 6.96
N GLU A 217 10.41 -20.58 7.66
CA GLU A 217 11.60 -20.98 8.44
C GLU A 217 11.22 -21.97 9.57
N LEU A 218 10.15 -21.65 10.33
CA LEU A 218 9.66 -22.51 11.41
C LEU A 218 9.13 -23.86 10.90
N GLU A 219 8.47 -23.90 9.76
CA GLU A 219 8.03 -25.15 9.14
C GLU A 219 9.21 -26.01 8.78
N LYS A 220 10.26 -25.46 8.17
CA LYS A 220 11.49 -26.17 7.85
C LYS A 220 12.21 -26.71 9.09
N GLU A 221 12.30 -25.92 10.17
CA GLU A 221 12.89 -26.36 11.44
C GLU A 221 12.09 -27.51 12.05
N ARG A 222 10.75 -27.46 11.99
CA ARG A 222 9.88 -28.57 12.45
C ARG A 222 10.11 -29.84 11.66
N GLU A 223 10.25 -29.77 10.33
CA GLU A 223 10.54 -30.93 9.49
C GLU A 223 11.88 -31.57 9.87
N VAL A 224 12.93 -30.75 10.06
CA VAL A 224 14.26 -31.25 10.49
C VAL A 224 14.18 -31.89 11.86
N THR A 225 13.52 -31.27 12.83
CA THR A 225 13.36 -31.79 14.19
C THR A 225 12.57 -33.11 14.19
N ALA A 226 11.51 -33.21 13.42
CA ALA A 226 10.73 -34.44 13.27
C ALA A 226 11.56 -35.56 12.65
N ALA A 227 12.35 -35.28 11.62
CA ALA A 227 13.26 -36.27 11.03
C ALA A 227 14.33 -36.77 12.02
N GLN A 228 14.89 -35.85 12.84
CA GLN A 228 15.85 -36.21 13.89
C GLN A 228 15.20 -37.06 14.99
N ALA A 229 13.97 -36.73 15.42
CA ALA A 229 13.25 -37.53 16.41
C ALA A 229 13.01 -38.97 15.92
N VAL A 230 12.58 -39.14 14.66
CA VAL A 230 12.40 -40.47 14.04
C VAL A 230 13.75 -41.23 13.98
N ALA A 231 14.86 -40.57 13.64
CA ALA A 231 16.17 -41.20 13.60
C ALA A 231 16.62 -41.67 14.99
N LEU A 232 16.43 -40.83 16.01
CA LEU A 232 16.76 -41.20 17.41
C LEU A 232 15.90 -42.36 17.92
N ASP A 233 14.60 -42.37 17.57
CA ASP A 233 13.69 -43.46 17.96
C ASP A 233 14.12 -44.81 17.33
N ARG A 234 14.53 -44.82 16.07
CA ARG A 234 15.09 -45.99 15.39
C ARG A 234 16.35 -46.50 16.10
N VAL A 235 17.26 -45.62 16.54
CA VAL A 235 18.48 -46.01 17.28
C VAL A 235 18.09 -46.61 18.62
N ARG A 236 17.10 -46.04 19.32
CA ARG A 236 16.61 -46.57 20.60
C ARG A 236 16.01 -47.96 20.41
N ILE A 237 15.13 -48.17 19.46
CA ILE A 237 14.51 -49.47 19.16
C ILE A 237 15.59 -50.51 18.80
N ALA A 238 16.60 -50.13 18.00
CA ALA A 238 17.69 -51.03 17.64
C ALA A 238 18.50 -51.48 18.88
N ARG A 239 18.75 -50.59 19.84
CA ARG A 239 19.42 -50.94 21.12
C ARG A 239 18.56 -51.86 21.98
N GLU A 240 17.27 -51.54 22.14
CA GLU A 240 16.35 -52.39 22.91
C GLU A 240 16.26 -53.80 22.33
N LEU A 241 16.18 -53.93 20.98
CA LEU A 241 16.21 -55.24 20.33
C LEU A 241 17.54 -55.97 20.54
N HIS A 242 18.68 -55.25 20.44
CA HIS A 242 19.99 -55.83 20.67
C HIS A 242 20.13 -56.38 22.12
N ASP A 243 19.66 -55.63 23.09
CA ASP A 243 19.70 -56.00 24.49
C ASP A 243 18.82 -57.25 24.78
N VAL A 244 17.61 -57.30 24.19
CA VAL A 244 16.72 -58.46 24.28
C VAL A 244 17.36 -59.71 23.64
N VAL A 245 17.92 -59.57 22.43
CA VAL A 245 18.59 -60.69 21.73
C VAL A 245 19.83 -61.14 22.50
N ALA A 246 20.68 -60.24 22.97
CA ALA A 246 21.87 -60.55 23.73
C ALA A 246 21.54 -61.31 25.04
N HIS A 247 20.46 -60.86 25.74
CA HIS A 247 19.99 -61.52 26.95
C HIS A 247 19.52 -62.96 26.66
N HIS A 248 18.73 -63.19 25.63
CA HIS A 248 18.24 -64.52 25.25
C HIS A 248 19.35 -65.44 24.79
N VAL A 249 20.33 -64.95 24.04
CA VAL A 249 21.53 -65.77 23.66
C VAL A 249 22.34 -66.10 24.85
N SER A 250 22.52 -65.20 25.81
CA SER A 250 23.24 -65.47 27.05
C SER A 250 22.57 -66.57 27.91
N VAL A 251 21.27 -66.55 28.05
CA VAL A 251 20.48 -67.54 28.78
C VAL A 251 20.55 -68.91 28.08
N LEU A 252 20.45 -68.98 26.76
CA LEU A 252 20.60 -70.22 26.00
C LEU A 252 21.99 -70.81 26.13
N SER A 253 23.03 -69.99 26.16
CA SER A 253 24.43 -70.42 26.38
C SER A 253 24.63 -71.04 27.78
N LEU A 254 23.93 -70.54 28.82
CA LEU A 254 24.00 -71.02 30.17
C LEU A 254 23.31 -72.38 30.40
N ILE A 255 22.29 -72.70 29.55
CA ILE A 255 21.53 -73.96 29.62
C ILE A 255 22.29 -75.14 28.89
N HIS A 256 23.26 -74.81 28.05
CA HIS A 256 23.98 -75.79 27.21
C HIS A 256 25.30 -76.29 27.84
N ILE A 257 25.65 -75.87 29.07
CA ILE A 257 26.73 -76.40 29.91
C ILE A 257 26.11 -77.29 30.98
#